data_f7ee2898ca55f08f4b99e6878674a70f
#
_entry.id   f7ee2898ca55f08f4b99e6878674a70f
#
_cell.length_a   1.000
_cell.length_b   1.000
_cell.length_c   1.000
_cell.angle_alpha   90.00
_cell.angle_beta   90.00
_cell.angle_gamma   90.00
#
_symmetry.space_group_name_H-M   'P 1'
#
loop_
_entity.id
_entity.type
_entity.pdbx_description
1 polymer ?
#
loop_
_entity_poly.entity_id
_entity_poly.type
_entity_poly.pdbx_seq_one_letter_code
_entity_poly.pdbx_strand_id
1 'polypeptide(L)'
;MLNNVSLTGRLTKEPEVFKTAADLELVRFTLAVDRVFKSKTGQRETDFIECVIFGKRALIFASSTTKGSLIGIAGRISNNHFENKQGEQQWRTSVVVD
;
A
#
# COMPACT_ATOMS: atom_id res chain seq x y z
N MET A 1 7.10 -12.82 17.90
CA MET A 1 7.60 -11.61 17.20
C MET A 1 6.42 -10.76 16.78
N LEU A 2 6.62 -9.44 16.78
CA LEU A 2 5.58 -8.50 16.36
C LEU A 2 5.86 -7.97 14.96
N ASN A 3 4.81 -7.84 14.17
CA ASN A 3 4.87 -7.19 12.86
C ASN A 3 3.50 -6.54 12.63
N ASN A 4 3.34 -5.33 13.15
CA ASN A 4 2.09 -4.60 13.11
C ASN A 4 2.31 -3.20 12.58
N VAL A 5 1.45 -2.80 11.64
CA VAL A 5 1.48 -1.48 11.05
C VAL A 5 0.08 -0.90 11.08
N SER A 6 -0.05 0.33 11.52
CA SER A 6 -1.30 1.09 11.46
C SER A 6 -1.01 2.41 10.77
N LEU A 7 -1.73 2.71 9.70
CA LEU A 7 -1.51 3.90 8.91
C LEU A 7 -2.83 4.60 8.61
N THR A 8 -2.77 5.92 8.58
CA THR A 8 -3.87 6.76 8.09
C THR A 8 -3.31 7.65 6.99
N GLY A 9 -3.99 7.70 5.87
CA GLY A 9 -3.54 8.52 4.76
C GLY A 9 -4.55 8.56 3.63
N ARG A 10 -4.16 9.13 2.52
CA ARG A 10 -5.03 9.29 1.36
C ARG A 10 -4.55 8.47 0.18
N LEU A 11 -5.51 7.93 -0.57
CA LEU A 11 -5.19 7.22 -1.80
C LEU A 11 -4.63 8.20 -2.83
N THR A 12 -3.53 7.82 -3.47
CA THR A 12 -2.87 8.65 -4.48
C THR A 12 -3.44 8.47 -5.87
N LYS A 13 -4.11 7.33 -6.11
CA LYS A 13 -4.71 6.95 -7.38
C LYS A 13 -5.98 6.16 -7.15
N GLU A 14 -6.76 5.95 -8.19
CA GLU A 14 -7.87 5.01 -8.13
C GLU A 14 -7.32 3.61 -7.85
N PRO A 15 -7.96 2.84 -6.95
CA PRO A 15 -7.47 1.50 -6.65
C PRO A 15 -7.66 0.57 -7.85
N GLU A 16 -6.63 -0.24 -8.13
CA GLU A 16 -6.63 -1.18 -9.25
C GLU A 16 -6.76 -2.61 -8.74
N VAL A 17 -7.69 -3.36 -9.32
CA VAL A 17 -7.89 -4.76 -8.97
C VAL A 17 -7.16 -5.64 -9.98
N PHE A 18 -6.41 -6.60 -9.46
CA PHE A 18 -5.66 -7.58 -10.25
C PHE A 18 -6.08 -8.98 -9.85
N LYS A 19 -5.86 -9.93 -10.75
CA LYS A 19 -6.00 -11.35 -10.44
C LYS A 19 -4.65 -12.03 -10.61
N THR A 20 -4.31 -12.91 -9.67
CA THR A 20 -3.10 -13.73 -9.79
C THR A 20 -3.36 -14.90 -10.73
N ALA A 21 -2.29 -15.64 -11.08
CA ALA A 21 -2.42 -16.85 -11.89
C ALA A 21 -3.29 -17.91 -11.21
N ALA A 22 -3.40 -17.88 -9.88
CA ALA A 22 -4.26 -18.77 -9.11
C ALA A 22 -5.68 -18.24 -8.96
N ASP A 23 -6.04 -17.22 -9.74
CA ASP A 23 -7.36 -16.58 -9.73
C ASP A 23 -7.69 -15.90 -8.40
N LEU A 24 -6.67 -15.52 -7.64
CA LEU A 24 -6.84 -14.75 -6.40
C LEU A 24 -6.91 -13.28 -6.73
N GLU A 25 -7.93 -12.61 -6.21
CA GLU A 25 -8.11 -11.18 -6.39
C GLU A 25 -7.22 -10.41 -5.40
N LEU A 26 -6.66 -9.30 -5.89
CA LEU A 26 -5.92 -8.39 -5.03
C LEU A 26 -6.06 -6.96 -5.54
N VAL A 27 -5.89 -6.01 -4.64
CA VAL A 27 -5.82 -4.60 -5.01
C VAL A 27 -4.51 -4.05 -4.47
N ARG A 28 -3.82 -3.26 -5.31
CA ARG A 28 -2.64 -2.53 -4.89
C ARG A 28 -2.98 -1.06 -4.87
N PHE A 29 -2.49 -0.38 -3.86
CA PHE A 29 -2.68 1.05 -3.77
C PHE A 29 -1.51 1.68 -3.04
N THR A 30 -1.30 2.96 -3.29
CA THR A 30 -0.28 3.74 -2.59
C THR A 30 -0.98 4.73 -1.68
N LEU A 31 -0.59 4.71 -0.42
CA LEU A 31 -1.15 5.57 0.61
C LEU A 31 -0.19 6.71 0.88
N ALA A 32 -0.68 7.93 0.78
CA ALA A 32 0.10 9.12 1.10
C ALA A 32 -0.11 9.43 2.59
N VAL A 33 0.94 9.25 3.37
CA VAL A 33 0.92 9.42 4.82
C VAL A 33 1.78 10.63 5.17
N ASP A 34 1.15 11.68 5.69
CA ASP A 34 1.86 12.89 6.09
C ASP A 34 2.63 12.64 7.37
N ARG A 35 3.87 13.14 7.41
CA ARG A 35 4.66 13.07 8.63
C ARG A 35 4.13 14.05 9.66
N VAL A 36 4.23 13.68 10.93
CA VAL A 36 3.78 14.51 12.04
C VAL A 36 4.59 15.79 12.15
N PHE A 37 5.91 15.70 11.88
CA PHE A 37 6.81 16.84 12.00
C PHE A 37 7.05 17.51 10.66
N LYS A 38 7.13 18.84 10.68
CA LYS A 38 7.49 19.61 9.50
C LYS A 38 9.01 19.57 9.29
N SER A 39 9.43 19.72 8.05
CA SER A 39 10.85 19.85 7.72
C SER A 39 11.40 21.19 8.24
N LYS A 40 12.73 21.36 8.15
CA LYS A 40 13.40 22.60 8.57
C LYS A 40 12.89 23.82 7.80
N THR A 41 12.36 23.61 6.59
CA THR A 41 11.82 24.68 5.77
C THR A 41 10.35 24.98 6.08
N GLY A 42 9.77 24.31 7.06
CA GLY A 42 8.37 24.47 7.44
C GLY A 42 7.38 23.69 6.57
N GLN A 43 7.89 22.89 5.63
CA GLN A 43 7.05 22.09 4.77
C GLN A 43 6.82 20.70 5.38
N ARG A 44 5.60 20.20 5.26
CA ARG A 44 5.27 18.85 5.71
C ARG A 44 5.67 17.85 4.63
N GLU A 45 6.42 16.83 5.05
CA GLU A 45 6.81 15.76 4.16
C GLU A 45 5.78 14.64 4.19
N THR A 46 5.69 13.91 3.09
CA THR A 46 4.74 12.81 2.92
C THR A 46 5.49 11.56 2.53
N ASP A 47 5.14 10.45 3.19
CA ASP A 47 5.64 9.13 2.82
C ASP A 47 4.60 8.43 1.95
N PHE A 48 5.07 7.84 0.85
CA PHE A 48 4.22 7.09 -0.06
C PHE A 48 4.44 5.60 0.21
N ILE A 49 3.41 4.95 0.75
CA ILE A 49 3.50 3.58 1.23
C ILE A 49 2.72 2.65 0.32
N GLU A 50 3.37 1.64 -0.24
CA GLU A 50 2.71 0.62 -1.04
C GLU A 50 1.95 -0.34 -0.14
N CYS A 51 0.69 -0.57 -0.47
CA CYS A 51 -0.20 -1.47 0.28
C CYS A 51 -0.87 -2.44 -0.66
N VAL A 52 -1.24 -3.61 -0.12
CA VAL A 52 -1.96 -4.62 -0.87
C VAL A 52 -3.01 -5.27 0.01
N ILE A 53 -4.19 -5.52 -0.58
CA ILE A 53 -5.27 -6.27 0.06
C ILE A 53 -5.57 -7.47 -0.83
N PHE A 54 -5.62 -8.67 -0.23
CA PHE A 54 -5.91 -9.90 -0.94
C PHE A 54 -7.33 -10.38 -0.67
N GLY A 55 -7.91 -11.06 -1.64
CA GLY A 55 -9.18 -11.75 -1.50
C GLY A 55 -10.38 -10.87 -1.80
N LYS A 56 -11.54 -11.32 -1.34
CA LYS A 56 -12.81 -10.64 -1.63
C LYS A 56 -12.86 -9.22 -1.10
N ARG A 57 -12.15 -8.93 -0.03
CA ARG A 57 -12.09 -7.57 0.53
C ARG A 57 -11.46 -6.58 -0.43
N ALA A 58 -10.63 -7.07 -1.38
CA ALA A 58 -10.04 -6.21 -2.40
C ALA A 58 -11.11 -5.57 -3.27
N LEU A 59 -12.12 -6.34 -3.66
CA LEU A 59 -13.23 -5.82 -4.47
C LEU A 59 -14.05 -4.79 -3.72
N ILE A 60 -14.35 -5.07 -2.44
CA ILE A 60 -15.11 -4.15 -1.59
C ILE A 60 -14.34 -2.85 -1.44
N PHE A 61 -13.04 -2.94 -1.15
CA PHE A 61 -12.18 -1.78 -1.01
C PHE A 61 -12.17 -0.93 -2.29
N ALA A 62 -11.97 -1.58 -3.43
CA ALA A 62 -11.89 -0.89 -4.72
C ALA A 62 -13.20 -0.19 -5.08
N SER A 63 -14.34 -0.77 -4.72
CA SER A 63 -15.65 -0.16 -5.00
C SER A 63 -16.03 0.93 -4.01
N SER A 64 -15.39 0.97 -2.84
CA SER A 64 -15.75 1.89 -1.75
C SER A 64 -14.83 3.11 -1.67
N THR A 65 -13.73 3.13 -2.40
CA THR A 65 -12.72 4.19 -2.31
C THR A 65 -12.39 4.75 -3.67
N THR A 66 -11.89 5.98 -3.68
CA THR A 66 -11.43 6.65 -4.89
C THR A 66 -10.13 7.38 -4.59
N LYS A 67 -9.53 7.94 -5.62
CA LYS A 67 -8.36 8.81 -5.47
C LYS A 67 -8.69 9.92 -4.47
N GLY A 68 -7.83 10.12 -3.48
CA GLY A 68 -8.00 11.15 -2.46
C GLY A 68 -8.77 10.72 -1.22
N SER A 69 -9.36 9.52 -1.23
CA SER A 69 -10.07 9.01 -0.03
C SER A 69 -9.13 8.95 1.16
N LEU A 70 -9.60 9.42 2.31
CA LEU A 70 -8.88 9.31 3.57
C LEU A 70 -9.27 7.99 4.23
N ILE A 71 -8.28 7.13 4.48
CA ILE A 71 -8.54 5.80 5.02
C ILE A 71 -7.55 5.46 6.13
N GLY A 72 -7.95 4.55 7.01
CA GLY A 72 -7.08 3.94 8.01
C GLY A 72 -6.95 2.47 7.70
N ILE A 73 -5.73 1.95 7.79
CA ILE A 73 -5.47 0.53 7.58
C ILE A 73 -4.64 -0.04 8.72
N ALA A 74 -4.75 -1.34 8.90
CA ALA A 74 -3.92 -2.11 9.81
C ALA A 74 -3.41 -3.32 9.05
N GLY A 75 -2.16 -3.68 9.26
CA GLY A 75 -1.57 -4.80 8.57
C GLY A 75 -0.17 -5.12 9.05
N ARG A 76 0.61 -5.71 8.18
CA ARG A 76 2.00 -6.09 8.47
C ARG A 76 2.90 -5.67 7.32
N ILE A 77 4.19 -5.50 7.63
CA ILE A 77 5.20 -5.21 6.62
C ILE A 77 5.62 -6.54 5.98
N SER A 78 5.70 -6.55 4.66
CA SER A 78 6.15 -7.70 3.90
C SER A 78 7.21 -7.27 2.90
N ASN A 79 8.30 -8.02 2.85
CA ASN A 79 9.34 -7.84 1.82
C ASN A 79 9.18 -8.93 0.80
N ASN A 80 9.11 -8.54 -0.46
CA ASN A 80 9.05 -9.48 -1.57
C ASN A 80 10.31 -9.33 -2.42
N HIS A 81 10.86 -10.45 -2.80
CA HIS A 81 12.05 -10.56 -3.61
C HIS A 81 11.64 -10.88 -5.05
N PHE A 82 12.14 -10.12 -5.99
CA PHE A 82 11.82 -10.37 -7.39
C PHE A 82 13.02 -10.04 -8.26
N GLU A 83 13.04 -10.64 -9.45
CA GLU A 83 14.08 -10.43 -10.44
C GLU A 83 13.57 -9.42 -11.47
N ASN A 84 14.32 -8.35 -11.73
CA ASN A 84 13.93 -7.38 -12.73
C ASN A 84 14.29 -7.87 -14.13
N LYS A 85 13.98 -7.08 -15.15
CA LYS A 85 14.19 -7.45 -16.55
C LYS A 85 15.67 -7.65 -16.92
N GLN A 86 16.57 -7.08 -16.12
CA GLN A 86 18.02 -7.18 -16.33
C GLN A 86 18.65 -8.31 -15.54
N GLY A 87 17.83 -9.14 -14.88
CA GLY A 87 18.31 -10.25 -14.08
C GLY A 87 18.80 -9.87 -12.69
N GLU A 88 18.65 -8.61 -12.31
CA GLU A 88 19.06 -8.16 -10.98
C GLU A 88 18.00 -8.48 -9.94
N GLN A 89 18.45 -8.87 -8.75
CA GLN A 89 17.58 -9.16 -7.63
C GLN A 89 17.15 -7.86 -6.96
N GLN A 90 15.85 -7.71 -6.77
CA GLN A 90 15.27 -6.51 -6.16
C GLN A 90 14.37 -6.90 -4.99
N TRP A 91 14.32 -6.03 -4.00
CA TRP A 91 13.40 -6.17 -2.88
C TRP A 91 12.32 -5.10 -2.95
N ARG A 92 11.11 -5.50 -2.67
CA ARG A 92 9.98 -4.56 -2.58
C ARG A 92 9.33 -4.72 -1.23
N THR A 93 9.24 -3.61 -0.49
CA THR A 93 8.57 -3.57 0.81
C THR A 93 7.16 -3.05 0.62
N SER A 94 6.19 -3.74 1.18
CA SER A 94 4.80 -3.31 1.13
C SER A 94 4.10 -3.64 2.44
N VAL A 95 2.93 -3.04 2.64
CA VAL A 95 2.06 -3.35 3.78
C VAL A 95 0.95 -4.26 3.27
N VAL A 96 0.87 -5.45 3.84
CA VAL A 96 -0.23 -6.38 3.57
C VAL A 96 -1.31 -6.07 4.59
N VAL A 97 -2.46 -5.61 4.10
CA VAL A 97 -3.56 -5.19 4.96
C VAL A 97 -4.30 -6.41 5.52
N ASP A 98 -4.54 -6.39 6.80
CA ASP A 98 -5.29 -7.46 7.49
C ASP A 98 -6.77 -7.44 7.16
#